data_9a172e9818a36a59a856ea52c1356f61
#
_entry.id   9a172e9818a36a59a856ea52c1356f61
#
_cell.length_a   1.000
_cell.length_b   1.000
_cell.length_c   1.000
_cell.angle_alpha   90.00
_cell.angle_beta   90.00
_cell.angle_gamma   90.00
#
_symmetry.space_group_name_H-M   'P 1'
#
loop_
_entity.id
_entity.type
_entity.pdbx_description
1 polymer ?
#
loop_
_entity_poly.entity_id
_entity_poly.type
_entity_poly.pdbx_seq_one_letter_code
_entity_poly.pdbx_strand_id
1 'polypeptide(L)' 'LLIPKQEIVNVDSLNDEHRGLAGHLLLTVPKVARLLEIEDSGYRVVANCGKDGGQSVDHLHLHILAGRPLSWPPG' A
#
# COMPACT_ATOMS: atom_id res chain seq x y z
N LEU A 1 -7.48 -2.47 2.15
CA LEU A 1 -6.82 -1.16 1.99
C LEU A 1 -6.22 -0.68 3.31
N LEU A 2 -5.01 -0.17 3.25
CA LEU A 2 -4.37 0.55 4.36
C LEU A 2 -4.37 2.03 4.04
N ILE A 3 -4.92 2.85 4.94
CA ILE A 3 -5.06 4.28 4.72
C ILE A 3 -4.56 5.02 5.97
N PRO A 4 -3.60 5.97 5.84
CA PRO A 4 -3.22 6.79 6.99
C PRO A 4 -4.36 7.76 7.35
N LYS A 5 -4.44 8.11 8.62
CA LYS A 5 -5.43 9.11 9.07
C LYS A 5 -5.09 10.51 8.57
N GLN A 6 -3.81 10.80 8.43
CA GLN A 6 -3.34 12.08 7.89
C GLN A 6 -3.64 12.15 6.39
N GLU A 7 -4.15 13.29 5.91
CA GLU A 7 -4.45 13.48 4.51
C GLU A 7 -3.18 13.72 3.70
N ILE A 8 -2.80 12.75 2.89
CA ILE A 8 -1.67 12.80 1.96
C ILE A 8 -2.20 12.29 0.63
N VAL A 9 -1.92 13.01 -0.45
CA VAL A 9 -2.51 12.68 -1.76
C VAL A 9 -1.99 11.35 -2.28
N ASN A 10 -0.67 11.16 -2.29
CA ASN A 10 -0.04 9.93 -2.81
C ASN A 10 1.40 9.81 -2.31
N VAL A 11 2.11 8.75 -2.74
CA VAL A 11 3.50 8.53 -2.32
C VAL A 11 4.43 9.64 -2.79
N ASP A 12 4.14 10.28 -3.92
CA ASP A 12 4.97 11.37 -4.44
C ASP A 12 4.89 12.63 -3.56
N SER A 13 3.83 12.74 -2.76
CA SER A 13 3.65 13.86 -1.82
C SER A 13 4.38 13.63 -0.50
N LEU A 14 4.94 12.46 -0.26
CA LEU A 14 5.70 12.17 0.94
C LEU A 14 7.02 12.93 0.96
N ASN A 15 7.43 13.37 2.15
CA ASN A 15 8.71 14.03 2.37
C ASN A 15 9.32 13.56 3.70
N ASP A 16 10.44 14.15 4.11
CA ASP A 16 11.16 13.73 5.31
C ASP A 16 10.33 13.85 6.59
N GLU A 17 9.35 14.76 6.62
CA GLU A 17 8.47 14.92 7.78
C GLU A 17 7.54 13.72 7.95
N HIS A 18 7.31 12.95 6.89
CA HIS A 18 6.44 11.78 6.89
C HIS A 18 7.18 10.48 7.21
N ARG A 19 8.44 10.55 7.62
CA ARG A 19 9.26 9.35 7.84
C ARG A 19 8.62 8.38 8.83
N GLY A 20 8.14 8.88 9.96
CA GLY A 20 7.46 8.05 10.94
C GLY A 20 6.16 7.46 10.42
N LEU A 21 5.37 8.27 9.73
CA LEU A 21 4.11 7.83 9.12
C LEU A 21 4.35 6.75 8.07
N ALA A 22 5.30 6.97 7.17
CA ALA A 22 5.60 6.02 6.10
C ALA A 22 6.09 4.69 6.67
N GLY A 23 6.98 4.74 7.65
CA GLY A 23 7.46 3.54 8.34
C GLY A 23 6.33 2.79 9.04
N HIS A 24 5.48 3.51 9.74
CA HIS A 24 4.32 2.91 10.41
C HIS A 24 3.37 2.24 9.42
N LEU A 25 3.11 2.90 8.29
CA LEU A 25 2.23 2.37 7.25
C LEU A 25 2.78 1.04 6.69
N LEU A 26 4.08 1.01 6.35
CA LEU A 26 4.71 -0.20 5.84
C LEU A 26 4.80 -1.30 6.89
N LEU A 27 5.08 -0.96 8.14
CA LEU A 27 5.16 -1.94 9.22
C LEU A 27 3.79 -2.51 9.59
N THR A 28 2.71 -1.83 9.23
CA THR A 28 1.37 -2.34 9.42
C THR A 28 1.03 -3.45 8.43
N VAL A 29 1.68 -3.47 7.25
CA VAL A 29 1.42 -4.49 6.23
C VAL A 29 1.60 -5.92 6.76
N PRO A 30 2.73 -6.30 7.38
CA PRO A 30 2.86 -7.66 7.89
C PRO A 30 1.87 -7.99 9.00
N LYS A 31 1.45 -7.01 9.80
CA LYS A 31 0.43 -7.24 10.83
C LYS A 31 -0.91 -7.61 10.21
N VAL A 32 -1.32 -6.88 9.16
CA VAL A 32 -2.55 -7.17 8.42
C VAL A 32 -2.44 -8.53 7.72
N ALA A 33 -1.29 -8.82 7.11
CA ALA A 33 -1.06 -10.09 6.43
C ALA A 33 -1.25 -11.28 7.38
N ARG A 34 -0.77 -11.16 8.61
CA ARG A 34 -0.95 -12.23 9.61
C ARG A 34 -2.38 -12.37 10.07
N LEU A 35 -3.09 -11.25 10.25
CA LEU A 35 -4.51 -11.28 10.59
C LEU A 35 -5.35 -11.96 9.51
N LEU A 36 -4.98 -11.78 8.25
CA LEU A 36 -5.69 -12.37 7.11
C LEU A 36 -5.13 -13.75 6.71
N GLU A 37 -4.09 -14.21 7.39
CA GLU A 37 -3.46 -15.51 7.15
C GLU A 37 -2.96 -15.67 5.71
N ILE A 38 -2.33 -14.61 5.17
CA ILE A 38 -1.79 -14.60 3.79
C ILE A 38 -0.28 -14.53 3.75
N GLU A 39 0.41 -14.50 4.91
CA GLU A 39 1.87 -14.35 4.96
C GLU A 39 2.62 -15.51 4.32
N ASP A 40 2.12 -16.73 4.44
CA ASP A 40 2.82 -17.92 3.93
C ASP A 40 2.69 -18.05 2.41
N SER A 41 1.51 -17.82 1.88
CA SER A 41 1.29 -17.90 0.41
C SER A 41 1.77 -16.64 -0.31
N GLY A 42 1.88 -15.54 0.40
CA GLY A 42 2.38 -14.29 -0.17
C GLY A 42 1.31 -13.34 -0.63
N TYR A 43 1.72 -12.12 -0.86
CA TYR A 43 0.81 -11.05 -1.25
C TYR A 43 1.58 -9.95 -1.99
N ARG A 44 0.84 -9.06 -2.62
CA ARG A 44 1.40 -7.90 -3.33
C ARG A 44 0.89 -6.63 -2.69
N VAL A 45 1.78 -5.66 -2.50
CA VAL A 45 1.43 -4.33 -1.99
C VAL A 45 1.51 -3.35 -3.15
N VAL A 46 0.46 -2.55 -3.35
CA VAL A 46 0.39 -1.60 -4.45
C VAL A 46 0.02 -0.22 -3.90
N ALA A 47 0.77 0.79 -4.32
CA ALA A 47 0.46 2.19 -4.08
C ALA A 47 0.35 2.89 -5.43
N ASN A 48 -0.86 3.18 -5.87
CA ASN A 48 -1.09 3.89 -7.13
C ASN A 48 -0.77 5.37 -6.94
N CYS A 49 -0.05 5.97 -7.88
CA CYS A 49 0.34 7.36 -7.81
C CYS A 49 0.12 8.03 -9.16
N GLY A 50 -0.73 9.05 -9.18
CA GLY A 50 -1.00 9.84 -10.35
C GLY A 50 -1.81 9.12 -11.43
N LYS A 51 -2.02 9.80 -12.54
CA LYS A 51 -2.87 9.33 -13.63
C LYS A 51 -2.38 8.01 -14.24
N ASP A 52 -1.11 7.97 -14.62
CA ASP A 52 -0.57 6.77 -15.28
C ASP A 52 -0.41 5.60 -14.31
N GLY A 53 -0.37 5.88 -13.00
CA GLY A 53 -0.37 4.86 -11.97
C GLY A 53 -1.76 4.32 -11.63
N GLY A 54 -2.80 4.87 -12.24
CA GLY A 54 -4.17 4.43 -12.01
C GLY A 54 -4.76 4.90 -10.68
N GLN A 55 -4.28 6.01 -10.14
CA GLN A 55 -4.82 6.54 -8.89
C GLN A 55 -6.19 7.17 -9.15
N SER A 56 -7.22 6.64 -8.50
CA SER A 56 -8.60 7.11 -8.65
C SER A 56 -9.10 7.93 -7.47
N VAL A 57 -8.44 7.86 -6.33
CA VAL A 57 -8.78 8.60 -5.11
C VAL A 57 -7.54 9.35 -4.63
N ASP A 58 -7.68 10.66 -4.39
CA ASP A 58 -6.57 11.55 -4.00
C ASP A 58 -6.29 11.46 -2.50
N HIS A 59 -6.12 10.26 -2.01
CA HIS A 59 -5.72 9.98 -0.64
C HIS A 59 -4.84 8.74 -0.66
N LEU A 60 -3.63 8.88 -0.15
CA LEU A 60 -2.66 7.78 -0.10
C LEU A 60 -3.28 6.53 0.52
N HIS A 61 -3.18 5.42 -0.19
CA HIS A 61 -3.62 4.13 0.31
C HIS A 61 -2.80 3.02 -0.31
N LEU A 62 -2.66 1.93 0.42
CA LEU A 62 -2.00 0.72 -0.04
C LEU A 62 -3.04 -0.38 -0.26
N HIS A 63 -2.99 -1.01 -1.42
CA HIS A 63 -3.71 -2.25 -1.67
C HIS A 63 -2.86 -3.42 -1.22
N ILE A 64 -3.46 -4.38 -0.57
CA ILE A 64 -2.83 -5.67 -0.29
C ILE A 64 -3.61 -6.71 -1.09
N LEU A 65 -2.96 -7.29 -2.08
CA LEU A 65 -3.58 -8.24 -3.01
C LEU A 65 -3.08 -9.64 -2.71
N ALA A 66 -4.01 -10.58 -2.52
CA ALA A 66 -3.67 -11.96 -2.19
C ALA A 66 -4.80 -12.91 -2.59
N GLY A 67 -4.61 -14.19 -2.32
CA GLY A 67 -5.63 -15.21 -2.51
C GLY A 67 -5.49 -16.00 -3.81
N ARG A 68 -4.59 -15.57 -4.69
CA ARG A 68 -4.24 -16.30 -5.92
C ARG A 68 -2.87 -15.86 -6.41
N PRO A 69 -2.20 -16.65 -7.24
CA PRO A 69 -0.97 -16.19 -7.90
C PRO A 69 -1.23 -14.93 -8.74
N LEU A 70 -0.35 -13.97 -8.62
CA LEU A 70 -0.41 -12.73 -9.38
C LEU A 70 0.73 -12.72 -10.40
N SER A 71 0.41 -12.35 -11.63
CA SER A 71 1.37 -12.44 -12.73
C SER A 71 2.35 -11.28 -12.75
N TRP A 72 3.40 -11.45 -13.52
CA TRP A 72 4.40 -10.42 -13.81
C TRP A 72 4.58 -10.33 -15.32
N PRO A 73 4.69 -9.13 -15.92
CA PRO A 73 4.65 -7.80 -15.27
C PRO A 73 3.29 -7.46 -14.67
N PRO A 74 3.26 -6.55 -13.69
CA PRO A 74 2.06 -6.29 -12.88
C PRO A 74 0.97 -5.45 -13.55
N GLY A 75 1.18 -4.98 -14.73
CA GLY A 75 0.18 -4.12 -15.36
C GLY A 75 0.03 -4.21 -16.84
#